data_4705740db18bf77936764014b8b64766
#
_entry.id   4705740db18bf77936764014b8b64766
#
_cell.length_a   1.000
_cell.length_b   1.000
_cell.length_c   1.000
_cell.angle_alpha   90.00
_cell.angle_beta   90.00
_cell.angle_gamma   90.00
#
_symmetry.space_group_name_H-M   'P 1'
#
loop_
_entity.id
_entity.type
_entity.pdbx_description
1 polymer ?
#
loop_
_entity_poly.entity_id
_entity_poly.type
_entity_poly.pdbx_seq_one_letter_code
_entity_poly.pdbx_strand_id
1 'polypeptide(L)'
;ALRKKGAHLTICDNNVDLVQRAKDLGAKVVAPDEIYSVECDVFSPCALGAVLNDRSIPKLKTAIVAGSANNQLAEPRDAELLQKKDILYAPDYVINAGGLIYAYAEYQNRLNREHVVQHIATIYSTLIEIFKCALDENKLPSTVADNLAKSRLNNI
;
A
#
# COMPACT_ATOMS: atom_id res chain seq x y z
N ALA A 1 -12.51 -7.77 -5.76
CA ALA A 1 -12.31 -6.68 -6.72
C ALA A 1 -11.20 -7.03 -7.71
N LEU A 2 -9.94 -7.24 -7.30
CA LEU A 2 -8.77 -7.47 -8.17
C LEU A 2 -8.96 -8.67 -9.11
N ARG A 3 -9.42 -9.82 -8.59
CA ARG A 3 -9.67 -11.00 -9.42
C ARG A 3 -10.69 -10.75 -10.53
N LYS A 4 -11.75 -9.98 -10.26
CA LYS A 4 -12.73 -9.60 -11.31
C LYS A 4 -12.12 -8.76 -12.43
N LYS A 5 -10.92 -8.22 -12.21
CA LYS A 5 -10.13 -7.48 -13.19
C LYS A 5 -8.99 -8.31 -13.80
N GLY A 6 -9.00 -9.64 -13.59
CA GLY A 6 -8.03 -10.57 -14.18
C GLY A 6 -6.75 -10.79 -13.37
N ALA A 7 -6.62 -10.24 -12.14
CA ALA A 7 -5.44 -10.45 -11.34
C ALA A 7 -5.36 -11.91 -10.82
N HIS A 8 -4.17 -12.51 -10.91
CA HIS A 8 -3.83 -13.74 -10.23
C HIS A 8 -3.41 -13.44 -8.80
N LEU A 9 -4.04 -14.12 -7.83
CA LEU A 9 -3.79 -13.84 -6.42
C LEU A 9 -3.05 -14.99 -5.76
N THR A 10 -1.94 -14.66 -5.09
CA THR A 10 -1.29 -15.53 -4.10
C THR A 10 -1.44 -14.86 -2.74
N ILE A 11 -1.91 -15.61 -1.74
CA ILE A 11 -2.20 -15.07 -0.42
C ILE A 11 -1.58 -15.93 0.70
N CYS A 12 -1.37 -15.33 1.84
CA CYS A 12 -1.24 -16.00 3.12
C CYS A 12 -2.10 -15.30 4.17
N ASP A 13 -2.55 -16.03 5.16
CA ASP A 13 -3.24 -15.52 6.35
C ASP A 13 -3.05 -16.50 7.49
N ASN A 14 -3.10 -16.02 8.74
CA ASN A 14 -3.08 -16.87 9.93
C ASN A 14 -4.47 -17.44 10.27
N ASN A 15 -5.52 -16.86 9.70
CA ASN A 15 -6.90 -17.31 9.90
C ASN A 15 -7.27 -18.37 8.85
N VAL A 16 -7.51 -19.59 9.34
CA VAL A 16 -7.82 -20.76 8.48
C VAL A 16 -9.09 -20.55 7.65
N ASP A 17 -10.10 -19.89 8.20
CA ASP A 17 -11.37 -19.66 7.50
C ASP A 17 -11.19 -18.67 6.34
N LEU A 18 -10.36 -17.63 6.55
CA LEU A 18 -10.02 -16.68 5.49
C LEU A 18 -9.19 -17.33 4.39
N VAL A 19 -8.25 -18.19 4.78
CA VAL A 19 -7.47 -19.01 3.83
C VAL A 19 -8.39 -19.89 2.99
N GLN A 20 -9.37 -20.58 3.62
CA GLN A 20 -10.29 -21.42 2.87
C GLN A 20 -11.15 -20.61 1.89
N ARG A 21 -11.72 -19.49 2.35
CA ARG A 21 -12.47 -18.56 1.46
C ARG A 21 -11.64 -18.08 0.28
N ALA A 22 -10.37 -17.81 0.49
CA ALA A 22 -9.48 -17.38 -0.60
C ALA A 22 -9.24 -18.49 -1.62
N LYS A 23 -9.06 -19.75 -1.15
CA LYS A 23 -8.97 -20.94 -2.02
C LYS A 23 -10.25 -21.11 -2.85
N ASP A 24 -11.42 -21.01 -2.22
CA ASP A 24 -12.73 -21.15 -2.89
C ASP A 24 -12.92 -20.06 -3.97
N LEU A 25 -12.34 -18.90 -3.74
CA LEU A 25 -12.26 -17.83 -4.72
C LEU A 25 -11.13 -18.03 -5.76
N GLY A 26 -10.36 -19.15 -5.70
CA GLY A 26 -9.32 -19.55 -6.62
C GLY A 26 -8.02 -18.75 -6.47
N ALA A 27 -7.70 -18.26 -5.29
CA ALA A 27 -6.38 -17.76 -4.97
C ALA A 27 -5.41 -18.92 -4.67
N LYS A 28 -4.14 -18.77 -5.04
CA LYS A 28 -3.07 -19.64 -4.56
C LYS A 28 -2.78 -19.28 -3.11
N VAL A 29 -2.59 -20.27 -2.27
CA VAL A 29 -2.23 -20.08 -0.86
C VAL A 29 -0.81 -20.58 -0.63
N VAL A 30 -0.03 -19.82 0.12
CA VAL A 30 1.32 -20.17 0.55
C VAL A 30 1.47 -19.97 2.06
N ALA A 31 2.52 -20.52 2.66
CA ALA A 31 2.81 -20.28 4.06
C ALA A 31 3.21 -18.81 4.31
N PRO A 32 3.00 -18.27 5.53
CA PRO A 32 3.30 -16.88 5.86
C PRO A 32 4.76 -16.48 5.67
N ASP A 33 5.71 -17.37 5.85
CA ASP A 33 7.13 -17.16 5.64
C ASP A 33 7.55 -17.24 4.16
N GLU A 34 6.76 -17.94 3.34
CA GLU A 34 7.00 -18.08 1.89
C GLU A 34 6.53 -16.87 1.09
N ILE A 35 5.55 -16.12 1.58
CA ILE A 35 4.89 -15.04 0.83
C ILE A 35 5.88 -13.97 0.33
N TYR A 36 6.93 -13.69 1.11
CA TYR A 36 7.96 -12.71 0.75
C TYR A 36 8.84 -13.14 -0.44
N SER A 37 8.88 -14.44 -0.73
CA SER A 37 9.70 -15.00 -1.81
C SER A 37 8.92 -15.32 -3.08
N VAL A 38 7.61 -15.06 -3.06
CA VAL A 38 6.75 -15.25 -4.23
C VAL A 38 7.09 -14.21 -5.29
N GLU A 39 7.32 -14.67 -6.51
CA GLU A 39 7.47 -13.78 -7.66
C GLU A 39 6.09 -13.23 -8.05
N CYS A 40 5.97 -11.89 -8.11
CA CYS A 40 4.73 -11.19 -8.41
C CYS A 40 5.00 -9.77 -8.91
N ASP A 41 4.03 -9.18 -9.60
CA ASP A 41 4.10 -7.78 -10.04
C ASP A 41 3.95 -6.82 -8.85
N VAL A 42 3.04 -7.15 -7.93
CA VAL A 42 2.69 -6.32 -6.78
C VAL A 42 2.68 -7.16 -5.50
N PHE A 43 3.52 -6.81 -4.54
CA PHE A 43 3.42 -7.30 -3.17
C PHE A 43 2.53 -6.36 -2.36
N SER A 44 1.48 -6.90 -1.72
CA SER A 44 0.44 -6.10 -1.06
C SER A 44 0.32 -6.45 0.43
N PRO A 45 1.05 -5.76 1.31
CA PRO A 45 0.89 -5.91 2.75
C PRO A 45 -0.50 -5.45 3.21
N CYS A 46 -1.33 -6.37 3.75
CA CYS A 46 -2.71 -6.08 4.16
C CYS A 46 -3.02 -6.54 5.60
N ALA A 47 -2.01 -6.96 6.36
CA ALA A 47 -2.17 -7.47 7.72
C ALA A 47 -1.57 -6.52 8.76
N LEU A 48 -0.48 -6.91 9.40
CA LEU A 48 0.19 -6.12 10.43
C LEU A 48 1.25 -5.18 9.85
N GLY A 49 1.64 -4.16 10.63
CA GLY A 49 2.74 -3.27 10.29
C GLY A 49 4.11 -3.92 10.44
N ALA A 50 5.17 -3.15 10.10
CA ALA A 50 6.58 -3.53 10.22
C ALA A 50 6.97 -4.81 9.43
N VAL A 51 6.18 -5.18 8.42
CA VAL A 51 6.44 -6.36 7.58
C VAL A 51 7.53 -6.12 6.54
N LEU A 52 7.80 -4.85 6.22
CA LEU A 52 8.90 -4.44 5.35
C LEU A 52 10.08 -4.03 6.20
N ASN A 53 11.10 -4.86 6.24
CA ASN A 53 12.27 -4.70 7.10
C ASN A 53 13.51 -5.34 6.45
N ASP A 54 14.66 -5.26 7.14
CA ASP A 54 15.96 -5.79 6.70
C ASP A 54 15.95 -7.30 6.42
N ARG A 55 15.00 -8.07 6.95
CA ARG A 55 14.89 -9.53 6.75
C ARG A 55 13.93 -9.90 5.62
N SER A 56 12.86 -9.13 5.42
CA SER A 56 11.82 -9.42 4.43
C SER A 56 12.14 -8.79 3.08
N ILE A 57 12.59 -7.53 3.04
CA ILE A 57 12.87 -6.79 1.80
C ILE A 57 13.87 -7.54 0.90
N PRO A 58 14.98 -8.13 1.40
CA PRO A 58 15.89 -8.88 0.55
C PRO A 58 15.25 -10.05 -0.20
N LYS A 59 14.18 -10.65 0.35
CA LYS A 59 13.48 -11.80 -0.23
C LYS A 59 12.47 -11.41 -1.31
N LEU A 60 12.02 -10.14 -1.34
CA LEU A 60 10.99 -9.70 -2.26
C LEU A 60 11.42 -9.84 -3.72
N LYS A 61 10.53 -10.38 -4.53
CA LYS A 61 10.64 -10.55 -6.00
C LYS A 61 9.44 -9.86 -6.66
N THR A 62 9.37 -8.56 -6.53
CA THR A 62 8.27 -7.74 -7.01
C THR A 62 8.79 -6.42 -7.56
N ALA A 63 8.05 -5.80 -8.47
CA ALA A 63 8.34 -4.45 -8.94
C ALA A 63 7.69 -3.36 -8.05
N ILE A 64 6.59 -3.69 -7.38
CA ILE A 64 5.79 -2.71 -6.65
C ILE A 64 5.41 -3.27 -5.28
N VAL A 65 5.47 -2.42 -4.25
CA VAL A 65 4.84 -2.66 -2.95
C VAL A 65 3.70 -1.65 -2.77
N ALA A 66 2.47 -2.17 -2.65
CA ALA A 66 1.26 -1.38 -2.51
C ALA A 66 0.20 -2.16 -1.72
N GLY A 67 -0.04 -1.80 -0.47
CA GLY A 67 -0.93 -2.53 0.43
C GLY A 67 -1.74 -1.63 1.36
N SER A 68 -2.71 -2.21 2.04
CA SER A 68 -3.62 -1.49 2.93
C SER A 68 -3.19 -1.49 4.41
N ALA A 69 -2.14 -2.23 4.78
CA ALA A 69 -1.63 -2.23 6.16
C ALA A 69 -1.07 -0.85 6.52
N ASN A 70 -1.25 -0.45 7.77
CA ASN A 70 -0.60 0.71 8.34
C ASN A 70 0.83 0.39 8.77
N ASN A 71 1.72 1.40 8.74
CA ASN A 71 3.10 1.29 9.22
C ASN A 71 3.84 0.09 8.61
N GLN A 72 3.76 -0.05 7.28
CA GLN A 72 4.32 -1.21 6.57
C GLN A 72 5.83 -1.31 6.72
N LEU A 73 6.55 -0.19 6.67
CA LEU A 73 7.98 -0.11 6.96
C LEU A 73 8.22 -0.28 8.46
N ALA A 74 9.20 -1.09 8.84
CA ALA A 74 9.62 -1.19 10.24
C ALA A 74 10.35 0.07 10.69
N GLU A 75 11.17 0.64 9.81
CA GLU A 75 11.89 1.89 10.02
C GLU A 75 11.86 2.75 8.75
N PRO A 76 11.97 4.10 8.84
CA PRO A 76 11.98 4.97 7.66
C PRO A 76 13.06 4.61 6.63
N ARG A 77 14.23 4.13 7.10
CA ARG A 77 15.35 3.70 6.23
C ARG A 77 15.01 2.49 5.34
N ASP A 78 13.98 1.72 5.69
CA ASP A 78 13.60 0.56 4.89
C ASP A 78 13.05 0.96 3.51
N ALA A 79 12.57 2.20 3.36
CA ALA A 79 12.24 2.75 2.05
C ALA A 79 13.45 2.83 1.10
N GLU A 80 14.64 3.14 1.64
CA GLU A 80 15.88 3.13 0.85
C GLU A 80 16.28 1.72 0.41
N LEU A 81 16.00 0.70 1.23
CA LEU A 81 16.26 -0.69 0.87
C LEU A 81 15.37 -1.15 -0.29
N LEU A 82 14.11 -0.72 -0.32
CA LEU A 82 13.21 -0.96 -1.45
C LEU A 82 13.72 -0.25 -2.72
N GLN A 83 14.10 1.03 -2.62
CA GLN A 83 14.65 1.78 -3.75
C GLN A 83 15.93 1.14 -4.31
N LYS A 84 16.85 0.67 -3.46
CA LYS A 84 18.09 -0.04 -3.88
C LYS A 84 17.82 -1.35 -4.63
N LYS A 85 16.62 -1.90 -4.49
CA LYS A 85 16.14 -3.08 -5.23
C LYS A 85 15.25 -2.72 -6.43
N ASP A 86 15.16 -1.45 -6.80
CA ASP A 86 14.28 -0.95 -7.85
C ASP A 86 12.79 -1.30 -7.59
N ILE A 87 12.38 -1.41 -6.32
CA ILE A 87 11.00 -1.67 -5.93
C ILE A 87 10.30 -0.35 -5.63
N LEU A 88 9.27 -0.04 -6.42
CA LEU A 88 8.41 1.13 -6.17
C LEU A 88 7.54 0.92 -4.93
N TYR A 89 7.73 1.76 -3.93
CA TYR A 89 6.90 1.74 -2.71
C TYR A 89 5.81 2.82 -2.76
N ALA A 90 4.56 2.42 -2.66
CA ALA A 90 3.44 3.34 -2.43
C ALA A 90 3.34 3.62 -0.92
N PRO A 91 3.59 4.86 -0.45
CA PRO A 91 3.52 5.18 0.97
C PRO A 91 2.17 4.78 1.55
N ASP A 92 2.19 3.97 2.60
CA ASP A 92 1.00 3.33 3.16
C ASP A 92 -0.05 4.33 3.63
N TYR A 93 0.36 5.41 4.30
CA TYR A 93 -0.52 6.49 4.77
C TYR A 93 -1.18 7.29 3.64
N VAL A 94 -0.71 7.14 2.40
CA VAL A 94 -1.37 7.71 1.22
C VAL A 94 -2.33 6.68 0.60
N ILE A 95 -1.82 5.47 0.29
CA ILE A 95 -2.63 4.48 -0.43
C ILE A 95 -3.80 3.94 0.38
N ASN A 96 -3.69 3.89 1.71
CA ASN A 96 -4.72 3.39 2.62
C ASN A 96 -5.62 4.48 3.23
N ALA A 97 -5.47 5.75 2.82
CA ALA A 97 -6.19 6.89 3.39
C ALA A 97 -7.72 6.84 3.27
N GLY A 98 -8.27 5.90 2.50
CA GLY A 98 -9.72 5.79 2.27
C GLY A 98 -10.55 5.66 3.55
N GLY A 99 -10.07 4.87 4.52
CA GLY A 99 -10.73 4.73 5.83
C GLY A 99 -10.74 6.03 6.63
N LEU A 100 -9.63 6.78 6.61
CA LEU A 100 -9.52 8.07 7.28
C LEU A 100 -10.44 9.13 6.63
N ILE A 101 -10.50 9.17 5.30
CA ILE A 101 -11.40 10.06 4.56
C ILE A 101 -12.86 9.80 4.95
N TYR A 102 -13.25 8.52 5.04
CA TYR A 102 -14.60 8.15 5.47
C TYR A 102 -14.87 8.59 6.91
N ALA A 103 -14.00 8.24 7.85
CA ALA A 103 -14.14 8.58 9.27
C ALA A 103 -14.19 10.10 9.51
N TYR A 104 -13.40 10.87 8.76
CA TYR A 104 -13.43 12.33 8.84
C TYR A 104 -14.74 12.93 8.33
N ALA A 105 -15.28 12.40 7.23
CA ALA A 105 -16.58 12.83 6.72
C ALA A 105 -17.73 12.54 7.72
N GLU A 106 -17.66 11.40 8.41
CA GLU A 106 -18.59 11.03 9.47
C GLU A 106 -18.49 11.98 10.68
N TYR A 107 -17.26 12.23 11.16
CA TYR A 107 -17.00 13.16 12.26
C TYR A 107 -17.53 14.57 11.99
N GLN A 108 -17.45 15.03 10.74
CA GLN A 108 -17.95 16.35 10.31
C GLN A 108 -19.48 16.38 10.10
N ASN A 109 -20.20 15.29 10.35
CA ASN A 109 -21.62 15.14 9.99
C ASN A 109 -21.91 15.45 8.50
N ARG A 110 -20.95 15.22 7.62
CA ARG A 110 -21.01 15.46 6.16
C ARG A 110 -20.92 14.16 5.38
N LEU A 111 -21.41 13.06 5.94
CA LEU A 111 -21.36 11.74 5.30
C LEU A 111 -22.29 11.71 4.08
N ASN A 112 -21.77 12.16 2.94
CA ASN A 112 -22.35 11.94 1.63
C ASN A 112 -21.50 10.89 0.90
N ARG A 113 -22.08 9.73 0.62
CA ARG A 113 -21.37 8.59 0.03
C ARG A 113 -20.70 8.95 -1.30
N GLU A 114 -21.36 9.73 -2.13
CA GLU A 114 -20.81 10.12 -3.44
C GLU A 114 -19.58 11.02 -3.28
N HIS A 115 -19.65 12.03 -2.41
CA HIS A 115 -18.51 12.90 -2.11
C HIS A 115 -17.34 12.13 -1.50
N VAL A 116 -17.62 11.19 -0.59
CA VAL A 116 -16.59 10.34 0.01
C VAL A 116 -15.89 9.47 -1.05
N VAL A 117 -16.66 8.85 -1.95
CA VAL A 117 -16.10 8.03 -3.04
C VAL A 117 -15.27 8.89 -4.00
N GLN A 118 -15.74 10.09 -4.36
CA GLN A 118 -14.99 11.04 -5.18
C GLN A 118 -13.66 11.45 -4.48
N HIS A 119 -13.72 11.72 -3.17
CA HIS A 119 -12.51 12.07 -2.41
C HIS A 119 -11.54 10.88 -2.34
N ILE A 120 -12.03 9.67 -2.08
CA ILE A 120 -11.18 8.45 -2.13
C ILE A 120 -10.52 8.29 -3.51
N ALA A 121 -11.23 8.60 -4.58
CA ALA A 121 -10.66 8.50 -5.93
C ALA A 121 -9.45 9.43 -6.16
N THR A 122 -9.31 10.52 -5.39
CA THR A 122 -8.14 11.41 -5.48
C THR A 122 -6.85 10.77 -4.98
N ILE A 123 -6.92 9.66 -4.22
CA ILE A 123 -5.74 8.90 -3.80
C ILE A 123 -4.91 8.48 -5.02
N TYR A 124 -5.57 8.06 -6.09
CA TYR A 124 -4.90 7.66 -7.33
C TYR A 124 -4.08 8.81 -7.93
N SER A 125 -4.70 9.98 -8.14
CA SER A 125 -4.00 11.14 -8.70
C SER A 125 -2.88 11.65 -7.80
N THR A 126 -3.07 11.62 -6.48
CA THR A 126 -2.05 11.98 -5.49
C THR A 126 -0.85 11.03 -5.56
N LEU A 127 -1.07 9.71 -5.67
CA LEU A 127 0.03 8.75 -5.83
C LEU A 127 0.78 8.95 -7.13
N ILE A 128 0.09 9.20 -8.24
CA ILE A 128 0.74 9.49 -9.54
C ILE A 128 1.60 10.76 -9.45
N GLU A 129 1.11 11.82 -8.79
CA GLU A 129 1.87 13.04 -8.54
C GLU A 129 3.14 12.74 -7.74
N ILE A 130 2.99 12.03 -6.60
CA ILE A 130 4.12 11.63 -5.75
C ILE A 130 5.16 10.84 -6.54
N PHE A 131 4.74 9.85 -7.33
CA PHE A 131 5.68 9.01 -8.08
C PHE A 131 6.42 9.79 -9.17
N LYS A 132 5.73 10.68 -9.88
CA LYS A 132 6.37 11.56 -10.87
C LYS A 132 7.40 12.47 -10.22
N CYS A 133 7.03 13.20 -9.16
CA CYS A 133 7.96 14.06 -8.45
C CYS A 133 9.14 13.27 -7.85
N ALA A 134 8.90 12.07 -7.32
CA ALA A 134 9.94 11.21 -6.79
C ALA A 134 10.97 10.82 -7.86
N LEU A 135 10.48 10.49 -9.05
CA LEU A 135 11.33 10.16 -10.20
C LEU A 135 12.13 11.39 -10.69
N ASP A 136 11.44 12.50 -10.89
CA ASP A 136 12.03 13.75 -11.42
C ASP A 136 13.09 14.33 -10.47
N GLU A 137 12.86 14.24 -9.15
CA GLU A 137 13.74 14.76 -8.12
C GLU A 137 14.75 13.73 -7.58
N ASN A 138 14.70 12.49 -8.06
CA ASN A 138 15.47 11.35 -7.53
C ASN A 138 15.34 11.21 -6.00
N LYS A 139 14.11 11.28 -5.51
CA LYS A 139 13.75 11.17 -4.09
C LYS A 139 12.89 9.94 -3.83
N LEU A 140 12.84 9.52 -2.56
CA LEU A 140 11.91 8.47 -2.11
C LEU A 140 10.46 8.98 -2.23
N PRO A 141 9.50 8.15 -2.68
CA PRO A 141 8.08 8.50 -2.67
C PRO A 141 7.55 8.95 -1.32
N SER A 142 8.03 8.35 -0.21
CA SER A 142 7.69 8.77 1.15
C SER A 142 8.15 10.19 1.46
N THR A 143 9.38 10.55 1.08
CA THR A 143 9.91 11.91 1.26
C THR A 143 9.08 12.95 0.50
N VAL A 144 8.69 12.63 -0.74
CA VAL A 144 7.83 13.51 -1.55
C VAL A 144 6.44 13.64 -0.93
N ALA A 145 5.86 12.54 -0.47
CA ALA A 145 4.55 12.53 0.19
C ALA A 145 4.53 13.41 1.44
N ASP A 146 5.57 13.31 2.28
CA ASP A 146 5.74 14.14 3.49
C ASP A 146 5.85 15.63 3.15
N ASN A 147 6.63 15.97 2.12
CA ASN A 147 6.78 17.35 1.68
C ASN A 147 5.46 17.91 1.12
N LEU A 148 4.72 17.10 0.35
CA LEU A 148 3.40 17.46 -0.16
C LEU A 148 2.40 17.73 0.99
N ALA A 149 2.40 16.87 2.01
CA ALA A 149 1.56 17.05 3.19
C ALA A 149 1.91 18.35 3.94
N LYS A 150 3.20 18.60 4.19
CA LYS A 150 3.68 19.84 4.84
C LYS A 150 3.30 21.09 4.06
N SER A 151 3.45 21.07 2.73
CA SER A 151 3.09 22.22 1.89
C SER A 151 1.59 22.53 1.95
N ARG A 152 0.74 21.51 2.00
CA ARG A 152 -0.72 21.67 2.13
C ARG A 152 -1.11 22.26 3.50
N LEU A 153 -0.44 21.84 4.57
CA LEU A 153 -0.69 22.39 5.92
C LEU A 153 -0.27 23.86 6.06
N ASN A 154 0.82 24.26 5.40
CA ASN A 154 1.30 25.65 5.45
C ASN A 154 0.46 26.63 4.63
N ASN A 155 -0.46 26.14 3.80
CA ASN A 155 -1.36 26.93 2.96
C ASN A 155 -2.80 27.04 3.52
N ILE A 156 -3.01 26.58 4.77
CA ILE A 156 -4.25 26.73 5.54
C ILE A 156 -4.12 27.93 6.49
#